data_fd720b395565b628852eefc577e65741
#
_entry.id   fd720b395565b628852eefc577e65741
#
_cell.length_a   1.000
_cell.length_b   1.000
_cell.length_c   1.000
_cell.angle_alpha   90.00
_cell.angle_beta   90.00
_cell.angle_gamma   90.00
#
_symmetry.space_group_name_H-M   'P 1'
#
loop_
_entity.id
_entity.type
_entity.pdbx_description
1 polymer ?
#
loop_
_entity_poly.entity_id
_entity_poly.type
_entity_poly.pdbx_seq_one_letter_code
_entity_poly.pdbx_strand_id
1 'polypeptide(L)'
;MKTYKIKATMTIDVEQEIYADSEDEARSNFFAQSVSEAIDEASDLEEINTDIEEIYLSEGTFVVKVHDIEYDVDYGTCCEDIVLANNPELEDSPDLDSIVEAKREEIISKLPTECVLEIFCEKDDLEDYILDELTDRSDWLITSFNYDIIEVK
;
A
#
# COMPACT_ATOMS: atom_id res chain seq x y z
N MET A 1 12.45 20.77 -12.00
CA MET A 1 11.02 20.92 -12.37
C MET A 1 10.32 19.75 -11.69
N LYS A 2 9.27 19.99 -10.90
CA LYS A 2 8.56 18.91 -10.17
C LYS A 2 7.41 18.40 -11.02
N THR A 3 7.15 17.08 -10.97
CA THR A 3 6.01 16.45 -11.64
C THR A 3 4.94 16.13 -10.60
N TYR A 4 3.70 16.46 -10.89
CA TYR A 4 2.56 16.19 -10.02
C TYR A 4 1.61 15.23 -10.72
N LYS A 5 1.08 14.26 -9.98
CA LYS A 5 -0.11 13.48 -10.38
C LYS A 5 -1.35 14.22 -9.87
N ILE A 6 -2.36 14.29 -10.71
CA ILE A 6 -3.69 14.84 -10.36
C ILE A 6 -4.70 13.73 -10.59
N LYS A 7 -5.41 13.37 -9.53
CA LYS A 7 -6.54 12.46 -9.59
C LYS A 7 -7.82 13.31 -9.55
N ALA A 8 -8.66 13.18 -10.56
CA ALA A 8 -9.91 13.92 -10.66
C ALA A 8 -11.02 13.02 -11.20
N THR A 9 -12.24 13.29 -10.78
CA THR A 9 -13.46 12.74 -11.37
C THR A 9 -14.13 13.80 -12.22
N MET A 10 -14.47 13.44 -13.45
CA MET A 10 -15.18 14.32 -14.40
C MET A 10 -16.54 13.70 -14.73
N THR A 11 -17.60 14.49 -14.60
CA THR A 11 -18.94 14.12 -15.04
C THR A 11 -19.26 14.87 -16.32
N ILE A 12 -19.64 14.15 -17.36
CA ILE A 12 -19.93 14.69 -18.69
C ILE A 12 -21.29 14.18 -19.13
N ASP A 13 -22.15 15.07 -19.60
CA ASP A 13 -23.36 14.71 -20.35
C ASP A 13 -23.01 14.52 -21.83
N VAL A 14 -23.44 13.40 -22.38
CA VAL A 14 -23.19 13.03 -23.77
C VAL A 14 -24.52 12.82 -24.47
N GLU A 15 -24.74 13.52 -25.58
CA GLU A 15 -25.84 13.27 -26.50
C GLU A 15 -25.32 12.70 -27.82
N GLN A 16 -25.87 11.55 -28.25
CA GLN A 16 -25.42 10.85 -29.44
C GLN A 16 -26.60 10.30 -30.23
N GLU A 17 -26.56 10.46 -31.56
CA GLU A 17 -27.48 9.79 -32.46
C GLU A 17 -27.06 8.36 -32.75
N ILE A 18 -27.92 7.38 -32.41
CA ILE A 18 -27.65 5.95 -32.60
C ILE A 18 -28.69 5.37 -33.55
N TYR A 19 -28.22 4.76 -34.64
CA TYR A 19 -29.07 4.03 -35.57
C TYR A 19 -29.37 2.63 -35.05
N ALA A 20 -30.64 2.32 -34.77
CA ALA A 20 -31.09 1.04 -34.25
C ALA A 20 -32.55 0.78 -34.66
N ASP A 21 -32.95 -0.50 -34.71
CA ASP A 21 -34.30 -0.89 -35.03
C ASP A 21 -35.27 -0.83 -33.83
N SER A 22 -34.74 -0.67 -32.62
CA SER A 22 -35.48 -0.53 -31.36
C SER A 22 -34.73 0.28 -30.30
N GLU A 23 -35.45 0.79 -29.27
CA GLU A 23 -34.86 1.49 -28.13
C GLU A 23 -33.90 0.57 -27.33
N ASP A 24 -34.24 -0.71 -27.15
CA ASP A 24 -33.38 -1.67 -26.44
C ASP A 24 -32.07 -1.92 -27.21
N GLU A 25 -32.12 -1.94 -28.52
CA GLU A 25 -30.94 -2.05 -29.37
C GLU A 25 -30.09 -0.80 -29.32
N ALA A 26 -30.71 0.39 -29.38
CA ALA A 26 -30.00 1.67 -29.25
C ALA A 26 -29.27 1.77 -27.91
N ARG A 27 -29.94 1.40 -26.82
CA ARG A 27 -29.36 1.36 -25.47
C ARG A 27 -28.20 0.37 -25.39
N SER A 28 -28.36 -0.82 -25.97
CA SER A 28 -27.31 -1.84 -26.01
C SER A 28 -26.08 -1.38 -26.79
N ASN A 29 -26.30 -0.72 -27.94
CA ASN A 29 -25.24 -0.20 -28.78
C ASN A 29 -24.46 0.91 -28.04
N PHE A 30 -25.16 1.82 -27.35
CA PHE A 30 -24.51 2.86 -26.55
C PHE A 30 -23.62 2.27 -25.43
N PHE A 31 -24.12 1.31 -24.64
CA PHE A 31 -23.36 0.70 -23.56
C PHE A 31 -22.27 -0.27 -24.03
N ALA A 32 -22.26 -0.70 -25.29
CA ALA A 32 -21.18 -1.50 -25.86
C ALA A 32 -19.94 -0.68 -26.24
N GLN A 33 -20.08 0.64 -26.34
CA GLN A 33 -18.98 1.55 -26.65
C GLN A 33 -18.11 1.78 -25.42
N SER A 34 -16.83 2.04 -25.63
CA SER A 34 -15.97 2.59 -24.60
C SER A 34 -16.33 4.06 -24.33
N VAL A 35 -15.98 4.57 -23.15
CA VAL A 35 -16.20 5.99 -22.80
C VAL A 35 -15.54 6.93 -23.81
N SER A 36 -14.34 6.59 -24.32
CA SER A 36 -13.65 7.39 -25.34
C SER A 36 -14.42 7.44 -26.65
N GLU A 37 -14.94 6.28 -27.13
CA GLU A 37 -15.74 6.21 -28.37
C GLU A 37 -17.05 7.01 -28.23
N ALA A 38 -17.73 6.90 -27.08
CA ALA A 38 -18.97 7.64 -26.83
C ALA A 38 -18.72 9.16 -26.82
N ILE A 39 -17.58 9.62 -26.32
CA ILE A 39 -17.17 11.04 -26.35
C ILE A 39 -16.83 11.47 -27.77
N ASP A 40 -16.08 10.66 -28.52
CA ASP A 40 -15.64 10.99 -29.89
C ASP A 40 -16.82 11.05 -30.88
N GLU A 41 -17.87 10.25 -30.66
CA GLU A 41 -19.07 10.18 -31.49
C GLU A 41 -20.22 11.10 -31.00
N ALA A 42 -20.01 11.81 -29.88
CA ALA A 42 -21.03 12.69 -29.33
C ALA A 42 -21.42 13.82 -30.32
N SER A 43 -22.71 14.01 -30.51
CA SER A 43 -23.27 15.15 -31.26
C SER A 43 -23.28 16.42 -30.43
N ASP A 44 -23.41 16.28 -29.12
CA ASP A 44 -23.27 17.33 -28.12
C ASP A 44 -22.58 16.81 -26.87
N LEU A 45 -21.75 17.62 -26.25
CA LEU A 45 -20.95 17.28 -25.08
C LEU A 45 -20.88 18.46 -24.14
N GLU A 46 -21.42 18.29 -22.94
CA GLU A 46 -21.36 19.29 -21.88
C GLU A 46 -20.65 18.74 -20.65
N GLU A 47 -19.58 19.40 -20.22
CA GLU A 47 -18.95 19.12 -18.93
C GLU A 47 -19.83 19.68 -17.82
N ILE A 48 -20.35 18.79 -16.94
CA ILE A 48 -21.21 19.18 -15.83
C ILE A 48 -20.37 19.53 -14.60
N ASN A 49 -19.35 18.72 -14.29
CA ASN A 49 -18.55 18.88 -13.08
C ASN A 49 -17.18 18.24 -13.25
N THR A 50 -16.17 18.88 -12.63
CA THR A 50 -14.84 18.30 -12.46
C THR A 50 -14.43 18.48 -11.01
N ASP A 51 -14.35 17.37 -10.28
CA ASP A 51 -13.90 17.33 -8.90
C ASP A 51 -12.46 16.83 -8.84
N ILE A 52 -11.54 17.66 -8.34
CA ILE A 52 -10.16 17.25 -8.08
C ILE A 52 -10.14 16.56 -6.72
N GLU A 53 -9.87 15.26 -6.74
CA GLU A 53 -9.83 14.44 -5.53
C GLU A 53 -8.49 14.60 -4.81
N GLU A 54 -7.39 14.60 -5.56
CA GLU A 54 -6.05 14.61 -4.99
C GLU A 54 -5.03 15.26 -5.96
N ILE A 55 -4.10 16.04 -5.40
CA ILE A 55 -2.91 16.54 -6.11
C ILE A 55 -1.69 16.22 -5.26
N TYR A 56 -0.76 15.43 -5.78
CA TYR A 56 0.45 15.06 -5.07
C TYR A 56 1.68 14.96 -5.97
N LEU A 57 2.87 15.02 -5.37
CA LEU A 57 4.09 14.75 -6.11
C LEU A 57 4.10 13.29 -6.58
N SER A 58 4.39 13.06 -7.87
CA SER A 58 4.48 11.70 -8.41
C SER A 58 5.71 10.96 -7.91
N GLU A 59 6.81 11.68 -7.65
CA GLU A 59 8.09 11.16 -7.20
C GLU A 59 8.74 12.21 -6.29
N GLY A 60 9.36 11.78 -5.21
CA GLY A 60 10.04 12.67 -4.27
C GLY A 60 10.65 11.94 -3.09
N THR A 61 11.32 12.72 -2.22
CA THR A 61 11.79 12.20 -0.95
C THR A 61 10.73 12.45 0.11
N PHE A 62 10.16 11.35 0.61
CA PHE A 62 9.17 11.36 1.67
C PHE A 62 9.86 11.16 3.02
N VAL A 63 9.61 12.07 3.97
CA VAL A 63 9.94 11.85 5.37
C VAL A 63 8.69 11.33 6.06
N VAL A 64 8.74 10.10 6.54
CA VAL A 64 7.59 9.44 7.15
C VAL A 64 7.87 9.08 8.60
N LYS A 65 6.88 9.28 9.47
CA LYS A 65 6.87 8.70 10.81
C LYS A 65 6.09 7.39 10.72
N VAL A 66 6.79 6.27 10.94
CA VAL A 66 6.17 4.95 11.04
C VAL A 66 5.93 4.64 12.50
N HIS A 67 4.78 4.05 12.83
CA HIS A 67 4.36 3.72 14.19
C HIS A 67 3.48 2.48 14.21
N ASP A 68 3.20 1.95 15.40
CA ASP A 68 2.43 0.72 15.62
C ASP A 68 3.01 -0.46 14.82
N ILE A 69 4.36 -0.59 14.81
CA ILE A 69 5.05 -1.63 14.07
C ILE A 69 4.91 -2.96 14.82
N GLU A 70 4.38 -3.97 14.12
CA GLU A 70 4.25 -5.33 14.60
C GLU A 70 5.19 -6.28 13.85
N TYR A 71 5.84 -7.19 14.58
CA TYR A 71 6.87 -8.08 14.07
C TYR A 71 6.45 -9.54 14.21
N ASP A 72 6.74 -10.35 13.17
CA ASP A 72 6.74 -11.81 13.26
C ASP A 72 8.17 -12.30 13.53
N VAL A 73 8.48 -12.53 14.78
CA VAL A 73 9.81 -12.99 15.21
C VAL A 73 10.00 -14.50 15.09
N ASP A 74 9.00 -15.23 14.62
CA ASP A 74 9.06 -16.68 14.37
C ASP A 74 9.24 -17.01 12.88
N TYR A 75 9.21 -15.98 11.99
CA TYR A 75 9.40 -16.18 10.55
C TYR A 75 10.88 -16.42 10.21
N GLY A 76 11.15 -17.56 9.61
CA GLY A 76 12.48 -17.93 9.08
C GLY A 76 13.44 -18.55 10.11
N THR A 77 13.88 -17.78 11.10
CA THR A 77 14.68 -18.27 12.21
C THR A 77 13.84 -18.23 13.46
N CYS A 78 13.19 -19.33 13.81
CA CYS A 78 12.30 -19.34 14.96
C CYS A 78 13.07 -19.15 16.27
N CYS A 79 12.40 -18.62 17.30
CA CYS A 79 13.03 -18.41 18.61
C CYS A 79 13.56 -19.71 19.21
N GLU A 80 12.98 -20.84 18.85
CA GLU A 80 13.45 -22.17 19.24
C GLU A 80 14.86 -22.43 18.74
N ASP A 81 15.16 -22.18 17.45
CA ASP A 81 16.50 -22.35 16.89
C ASP A 81 17.54 -21.47 17.61
N ILE A 82 17.17 -20.26 17.95
CA ILE A 82 18.03 -19.31 18.69
C ILE A 82 18.33 -19.87 20.12
N VAL A 83 17.30 -20.40 20.78
CA VAL A 83 17.44 -20.98 22.12
C VAL A 83 18.30 -22.22 22.07
N LEU A 84 18.03 -23.17 21.16
CA LEU A 84 18.73 -24.43 21.02
C LEU A 84 20.18 -24.26 20.53
N ALA A 85 20.46 -23.27 19.67
CA ALA A 85 21.83 -22.96 19.26
C ALA A 85 22.72 -22.56 20.43
N ASN A 86 22.14 -21.94 21.48
CA ASN A 86 22.88 -21.55 22.69
C ASN A 86 22.81 -22.58 23.82
N ASN A 87 21.79 -23.45 23.83
CA ASN A 87 21.51 -24.42 24.88
C ASN A 87 21.00 -25.76 24.29
N PRO A 88 21.81 -26.50 23.55
CA PRO A 88 21.39 -27.73 22.86
C PRO A 88 20.84 -28.82 23.81
N GLU A 89 21.19 -28.74 25.10
CA GLU A 89 20.69 -29.67 26.13
C GLU A 89 19.20 -29.50 26.44
N LEU A 90 18.56 -28.42 25.94
CA LEU A 90 17.14 -28.15 26.15
C LEU A 90 16.21 -28.83 25.13
N GLU A 91 16.74 -29.48 24.09
CA GLU A 91 15.96 -30.10 23.01
C GLU A 91 14.85 -31.05 23.51
N ASP A 92 15.15 -31.84 24.55
CA ASP A 92 14.18 -32.76 25.17
C ASP A 92 13.61 -32.25 26.51
N SER A 93 13.81 -30.97 26.82
CA SER A 93 13.35 -30.35 28.07
C SER A 93 11.87 -30.05 28.06
N PRO A 94 11.10 -30.41 29.13
CA PRO A 94 9.69 -29.99 29.24
C PRO A 94 9.53 -28.46 29.42
N ASP A 95 10.61 -27.75 29.70
CA ASP A 95 10.60 -26.29 29.90
C ASP A 95 10.95 -25.52 28.62
N LEU A 96 11.23 -26.20 27.49
CA LEU A 96 11.67 -25.59 26.24
C LEU A 96 10.65 -24.52 25.75
N ASP A 97 9.38 -24.89 25.69
CA ASP A 97 8.32 -23.96 25.20
C ASP A 97 8.27 -22.66 26.01
N SER A 98 8.43 -22.75 27.33
CA SER A 98 8.39 -21.53 28.17
C SER A 98 9.65 -20.67 28.04
N ILE A 99 10.80 -21.29 27.73
CA ILE A 99 12.06 -20.59 27.48
C ILE A 99 12.03 -19.92 26.11
N VAL A 100 11.48 -20.61 25.12
CA VAL A 100 11.26 -20.04 23.76
C VAL A 100 10.33 -18.84 23.81
N GLU A 101 9.20 -18.92 24.52
CA GLU A 101 8.27 -17.79 24.65
C GLU A 101 8.91 -16.61 25.39
N ALA A 102 9.64 -16.85 26.46
CA ALA A 102 10.39 -15.79 27.15
C ALA A 102 11.45 -15.14 26.24
N LYS A 103 12.09 -15.92 25.34
CA LYS A 103 13.03 -15.40 24.36
C LYS A 103 12.35 -14.54 23.30
N ARG A 104 11.17 -14.96 22.84
CA ARG A 104 10.32 -14.21 21.92
C ARG A 104 9.93 -12.85 22.50
N GLU A 105 9.40 -12.83 23.72
CA GLU A 105 9.06 -11.59 24.42
C GLU A 105 10.28 -10.67 24.60
N GLU A 106 11.44 -11.24 24.94
CA GLU A 106 12.70 -10.49 25.04
C GLU A 106 13.07 -9.81 23.72
N ILE A 107 12.97 -10.51 22.58
CA ILE A 107 13.27 -9.97 21.25
C ILE A 107 12.29 -8.85 20.92
N ILE A 108 10.98 -9.12 21.01
CA ILE A 108 9.93 -8.13 20.70
C ILE A 108 10.11 -6.85 21.54
N SER A 109 10.45 -6.99 22.82
CA SER A 109 10.64 -5.85 23.71
C SER A 109 11.79 -4.91 23.33
N LYS A 110 12.72 -5.38 22.49
CA LYS A 110 13.88 -4.62 22.02
C LYS A 110 13.68 -4.00 20.64
N LEU A 111 12.65 -4.44 19.91
CA LEU A 111 12.34 -3.92 18.59
C LEU A 111 11.64 -2.55 18.68
N PRO A 112 11.95 -1.61 17.78
CA PRO A 112 11.32 -0.30 17.80
C PRO A 112 9.85 -0.40 17.38
N THR A 113 8.96 0.22 18.14
CA THR A 113 7.53 0.34 17.79
C THR A 113 7.23 1.56 16.93
N GLU A 114 8.20 2.49 16.82
CA GLU A 114 8.10 3.67 15.96
C GLU A 114 9.49 4.06 15.43
N CYS A 115 9.53 4.67 14.25
CA CYS A 115 10.75 5.26 13.69
C CYS A 115 10.42 6.36 12.67
N VAL A 116 11.46 7.06 12.22
CA VAL A 116 11.36 8.02 11.11
C VAL A 116 12.24 7.53 9.96
N LEU A 117 11.67 7.49 8.76
CA LEU A 117 12.35 7.10 7.53
C LEU A 117 12.37 8.26 6.55
N GLU A 118 13.43 8.32 5.73
CA GLU A 118 13.52 9.21 4.57
C GLU A 118 13.67 8.33 3.33
N ILE A 119 12.65 8.31 2.47
CA ILE A 119 12.52 7.37 1.34
C ILE A 119 12.33 8.15 0.05
N PHE A 120 13.14 7.86 -0.98
CA PHE A 120 12.97 8.39 -2.32
C PHE A 120 12.26 7.35 -3.20
N CYS A 121 11.02 7.65 -3.60
CA CYS A 121 10.21 6.74 -4.44
C CYS A 121 9.07 7.50 -5.14
N GLU A 122 8.30 6.79 -5.97
CA GLU A 122 6.95 7.22 -6.32
C GLU A 122 6.03 7.10 -5.10
N LYS A 123 5.06 8.00 -4.98
CA LYS A 123 4.14 8.01 -3.83
C LYS A 123 3.34 6.71 -3.73
N ASP A 124 2.97 6.15 -4.89
CA ASP A 124 2.15 4.94 -4.95
C ASP A 124 2.90 3.68 -4.46
N ASP A 125 4.25 3.72 -4.46
CA ASP A 125 5.12 2.63 -4.01
C ASP A 125 5.63 2.82 -2.58
N LEU A 126 5.26 3.95 -1.92
CA LEU A 126 5.83 4.35 -0.62
C LEU A 126 5.66 3.29 0.46
N GLU A 127 4.52 2.61 0.53
CA GLU A 127 4.24 1.59 1.53
C GLU A 127 5.17 0.37 1.38
N ASP A 128 5.41 -0.07 0.15
CA ASP A 128 6.31 -1.19 -0.16
C ASP A 128 7.75 -0.84 0.25
N TYR A 129 8.22 0.38 -0.05
CA TYR A 129 9.55 0.84 0.36
C TYR A 129 9.69 0.99 1.88
N ILE A 130 8.64 1.40 2.59
CA ILE A 130 8.62 1.43 4.06
C ILE A 130 8.78 0.01 4.60
N LEU A 131 8.02 -0.95 4.06
CA LEU A 131 8.06 -2.35 4.48
C LEU A 131 9.45 -2.95 4.31
N ASP A 132 10.06 -2.76 3.13
CA ASP A 132 11.41 -3.23 2.82
C ASP A 132 12.44 -2.62 3.80
N GLU A 133 12.41 -1.31 4.00
CA GLU A 133 13.35 -0.62 4.90
C GLU A 133 13.20 -1.04 6.37
N LEU A 134 11.97 -1.29 6.84
CA LEU A 134 11.72 -1.79 8.19
C LEU A 134 12.24 -3.21 8.37
N THR A 135 12.00 -4.07 7.38
CA THR A 135 12.47 -5.47 7.38
C THR A 135 14.00 -5.51 7.37
N ASP A 136 14.65 -4.73 6.51
CA ASP A 136 16.10 -4.65 6.41
C ASP A 136 16.76 -4.14 7.70
N ARG A 137 16.12 -3.20 8.41
CA ARG A 137 16.65 -2.65 9.68
C ARG A 137 16.46 -3.57 10.87
N SER A 138 15.39 -4.35 10.89
CA SER A 138 15.05 -5.18 12.03
C SER A 138 15.57 -6.62 11.93
N ASP A 139 15.85 -7.10 10.71
CA ASP A 139 16.09 -8.50 10.38
C ASP A 139 14.86 -9.41 10.65
N TRP A 140 13.66 -8.81 10.85
CA TRP A 140 12.42 -9.52 11.13
C TRP A 140 11.33 -9.14 10.15
N LEU A 141 10.42 -10.10 9.86
CA LEU A 141 9.25 -9.85 9.04
C LEU A 141 8.31 -8.87 9.76
N ILE A 142 7.82 -7.87 9.02
CA ILE A 142 6.83 -6.92 9.49
C ILE A 142 5.43 -7.44 9.12
N THR A 143 4.54 -7.57 10.10
CA THR A 143 3.16 -8.03 9.90
C THR A 143 2.18 -6.89 9.71
N SER A 144 2.42 -5.76 10.40
CA SER A 144 1.62 -4.54 10.24
C SER A 144 2.40 -3.31 10.69
N PHE A 145 2.02 -2.16 10.15
CA PHE A 145 2.48 -0.84 10.59
C PHE A 145 1.49 0.24 10.12
N ASN A 146 1.59 1.43 10.72
CA ASN A 146 0.95 2.65 10.26
C ASN A 146 2.02 3.71 9.96
N TYR A 147 1.71 4.70 9.12
CA TYR A 147 2.63 5.79 8.86
C TYR A 147 1.93 7.11 8.57
N ASP A 148 2.62 8.21 8.91
CA ASP A 148 2.24 9.58 8.58
C ASP A 148 3.34 10.22 7.74
N ILE A 149 2.99 10.85 6.61
CA ILE A 149 3.94 11.67 5.84
C ILE A 149 4.12 13.00 6.57
N ILE A 150 5.35 13.27 7.05
CA ILE A 150 5.70 14.49 7.80
C ILE A 150 6.15 15.59 6.85
N GLU A 151 6.93 15.23 5.82
CA GLU A 151 7.52 16.16 4.86
C GLU A 151 7.68 15.51 3.49
N VAL A 152 7.59 16.31 2.43
CA VAL A 152 7.90 15.90 1.04
C VAL A 152 8.89 16.92 0.46
N LYS A 153 10.08 16.45 0.05
CA LYS A 153 11.19 17.25 -0.47
C LYS A 153 11.34 17.16 -1.97
#